data_ca13f6336bbc85cf2ead1ba131e9ce34
#
_entry.id   ca13f6336bbc85cf2ead1ba131e9ce34
#
_cell.length_a   1.000
_cell.length_b   1.000
_cell.length_c   1.000
_cell.angle_alpha   90.00
_cell.angle_beta   90.00
_cell.angle_gamma   90.00
#
_symmetry.space_group_name_H-M   'P 1'
#
loop_
_entity.id
_entity.type
_entity.pdbx_description
1 polymer ?
#
loop_
_entity_poly.entity_id
_entity_poly.type
_entity_poly.pdbx_seq_one_letter_code
_entity_poly.pdbx_strand_id
1 'polypeptide(L)'
;MSPVTEQWGEVLRTHLALGEDRPAVRAAATFSSEAGFFAAVGREGEDAWRYFRDVAPALQDEADGGNRGRDDVEALCTVCEETLHPRGLRLAGVDWRRESLERVTDAVTGTELYLALLRDGSRSMWVVRTRQGVCTFVLVDGETEGHATEARSLALDFDSFLAGQGY
;
A
#
# COMPACT_ATOMS: atom_id res chain seq x y z
N MET A 1 3.16 -17.93 10.13
CA MET A 1 3.15 -17.16 8.88
C MET A 1 3.31 -18.11 7.71
N SER A 2 2.56 -17.94 6.63
CA SER A 2 2.69 -18.81 5.47
C SER A 2 3.98 -18.51 4.70
N PRO A 3 4.60 -19.52 4.03
CA PRO A 3 5.79 -19.29 3.22
C PRO A 3 5.59 -18.23 2.14
N VAL A 4 4.38 -18.13 1.59
CA VAL A 4 4.03 -17.13 0.57
C VAL A 4 4.14 -15.71 1.15
N THR A 5 3.63 -15.49 2.36
CA THR A 5 3.71 -14.19 3.04
C THR A 5 5.16 -13.78 3.31
N GLU A 6 5.99 -14.73 3.71
CA GLU A 6 7.42 -14.49 3.95
C GLU A 6 8.14 -14.11 2.66
N GLN A 7 7.87 -14.80 1.57
CA GLN A 7 8.45 -14.50 0.26
C GLN A 7 8.07 -13.09 -0.21
N TRP A 8 6.81 -12.71 -0.08
CA TRP A 8 6.37 -11.36 -0.42
C TRP A 8 7.04 -10.32 0.46
N GLY A 9 7.22 -10.63 1.75
CA GLY A 9 7.92 -9.74 2.67
C GLY A 9 9.35 -9.45 2.23
N GLU A 10 10.09 -10.48 1.83
CA GLU A 10 11.46 -10.33 1.33
C GLU A 10 11.52 -9.54 0.02
N VAL A 11 10.59 -9.81 -0.90
CA VAL A 11 10.51 -9.08 -2.17
C VAL A 11 10.25 -7.60 -1.92
N LEU A 12 9.30 -7.27 -1.05
CA LEU A 12 9.00 -5.89 -0.67
C LEU A 12 10.22 -5.20 -0.04
N ARG A 13 10.89 -5.88 0.89
CA ARG A 13 12.06 -5.34 1.59
C ARG A 13 13.18 -4.99 0.62
N THR A 14 13.45 -5.87 -0.32
CA THR A 14 14.51 -5.70 -1.31
C THR A 14 14.20 -4.58 -2.29
N HIS A 15 13.01 -4.61 -2.88
CA HIS A 15 12.65 -3.63 -3.93
C HIS A 15 12.40 -2.23 -3.38
N LEU A 16 11.95 -2.10 -2.14
CA LEU A 16 11.66 -0.81 -1.52
C LEU A 16 12.80 -0.28 -0.65
N ALA A 17 13.96 -0.94 -0.71
CA ALA A 17 15.19 -0.50 -0.04
C ALA A 17 15.03 -0.29 1.47
N LEU A 18 14.23 -1.12 2.13
CA LEU A 18 13.98 -1.02 3.57
C LEU A 18 15.19 -1.40 4.44
N GLY A 19 16.20 -2.06 3.85
CA GLY A 19 17.42 -2.42 4.54
C GLY A 19 18.51 -1.35 4.55
N GLU A 20 18.27 -0.19 3.93
CA GLU A 20 19.24 0.90 3.89
C GLU A 20 19.29 1.67 5.21
N ASP A 21 20.42 2.36 5.47
CA ASP A 21 20.61 3.14 6.69
C ASP A 21 19.60 4.29 6.84
N ARG A 22 19.21 4.90 5.71
CA ARG A 22 18.21 5.98 5.68
C ARG A 22 17.17 5.70 4.60
N PRO A 23 16.30 4.72 4.81
CA PRO A 23 15.32 4.38 3.80
C PRO A 23 14.30 5.50 3.61
N ALA A 24 13.91 5.72 2.36
CA ALA A 24 12.80 6.64 2.04
C ALA A 24 11.44 6.04 2.43
N VAL A 25 11.37 4.74 2.56
CA VAL A 25 10.15 3.99 2.90
C VAL A 25 10.21 3.54 4.35
N ARG A 26 9.17 3.83 5.12
CA ARG A 26 9.05 3.39 6.50
C ARG A 26 8.41 2.01 6.60
N ALA A 27 7.40 1.77 5.82
CA ALA A 27 6.70 0.50 5.79
C ALA A 27 5.96 0.34 4.47
N ALA A 28 5.68 -0.88 4.09
CA ALA A 28 4.93 -1.17 2.88
C ALA A 28 4.06 -2.41 3.08
N ALA A 29 2.95 -2.47 2.35
CA ALA A 29 2.05 -3.61 2.37
C ALA A 29 1.45 -3.85 1.00
N THR A 30 1.13 -5.10 0.71
CA THR A 30 0.45 -5.48 -0.51
C THR A 30 -0.97 -5.94 -0.21
N PHE A 31 -1.88 -5.58 -1.11
CA PHE A 31 -3.31 -5.79 -0.95
C PHE A 31 -3.93 -6.28 -2.26
N SER A 32 -4.89 -7.18 -2.17
CA SER A 32 -5.77 -7.53 -3.29
C SER A 32 -7.21 -7.66 -2.80
N SER A 33 -8.17 -7.52 -3.71
CA SER A 33 -9.58 -7.64 -3.36
C SER A 33 -9.96 -9.03 -2.84
N GLU A 34 -9.23 -10.06 -3.27
CA GLU A 34 -9.49 -11.44 -2.86
C GLU A 34 -8.87 -11.78 -1.51
N ALA A 35 -7.64 -11.37 -1.29
CA ALA A 35 -6.87 -11.75 -0.10
C ALA A 35 -6.86 -10.68 1.00
N GLY A 36 -7.29 -9.46 0.72
CA GLY A 36 -7.06 -8.33 1.60
C GLY A 36 -5.58 -8.00 1.65
N PHE A 37 -5.09 -7.49 2.78
CA PHE A 37 -3.66 -7.33 2.98
C PHE A 37 -3.02 -8.69 3.24
N PHE A 38 -2.07 -9.07 2.42
CA PHE A 38 -1.44 -10.40 2.52
C PHE A 38 0.06 -10.36 2.84
N ALA A 39 0.69 -9.20 2.77
CA ALA A 39 2.08 -9.04 3.19
C ALA A 39 2.33 -7.61 3.66
N ALA A 40 3.19 -7.44 4.65
CA ALA A 40 3.62 -6.15 5.11
C ALA A 40 5.06 -6.24 5.63
N VAL A 41 5.85 -5.20 5.37
CA VAL A 41 7.21 -5.09 5.87
C VAL A 41 7.44 -3.67 6.38
N GLY A 42 8.29 -3.55 7.40
CA GLY A 42 8.70 -2.29 7.95
C GLY A 42 10.17 -2.32 8.30
N ARG A 43 10.62 -1.31 9.02
CA ARG A 43 11.96 -1.28 9.56
C ARG A 43 12.19 -2.45 10.52
N GLU A 44 13.44 -2.84 10.65
CA GLU A 44 13.83 -3.88 11.59
C GLU A 44 13.33 -3.53 13.02
N GLY A 45 12.68 -4.49 13.65
CA GLY A 45 12.13 -4.32 15.00
C GLY A 45 10.75 -3.65 15.06
N GLU A 46 10.21 -3.20 13.94
CA GLU A 46 8.86 -2.61 13.90
C GLU A 46 7.82 -3.60 13.38
N ASP A 47 6.63 -3.55 13.96
CA ASP A 47 5.47 -4.27 13.43
C ASP A 47 4.83 -3.41 12.33
N ALA A 48 5.06 -3.79 11.06
CA ALA A 48 4.55 -3.04 9.91
C ALA A 48 3.03 -3.03 9.85
N TRP A 49 2.36 -4.05 10.34
CA TRP A 49 0.90 -4.15 10.31
C TRP A 49 0.21 -3.02 11.04
N ARG A 50 0.87 -2.41 12.02
CA ARG A 50 0.30 -1.28 12.77
C ARG A 50 -0.04 -0.07 11.90
N TYR A 51 0.53 0.02 10.70
CA TYR A 51 0.26 1.11 9.77
C TYR A 51 -0.87 0.83 8.79
N PHE A 52 -1.25 -0.43 8.62
CA PHE A 52 -2.11 -0.83 7.52
C PHE A 52 -3.44 -1.44 7.94
N ARG A 53 -3.54 -1.99 9.13
CA ARG A 53 -4.80 -2.55 9.60
C ARG A 53 -5.05 -2.19 11.05
N ASP A 54 -6.33 -2.07 11.40
CA ASP A 54 -6.72 -1.87 12.77
C ASP A 54 -6.36 -3.11 13.59
N VAL A 55 -5.75 -2.85 14.74
CA VAL A 55 -5.54 -3.89 15.76
C VAL A 55 -6.85 -4.17 16.49
N ALA A 56 -7.92 -3.39 16.18
CA ALA A 56 -9.22 -3.58 16.76
C ALA A 56 -9.71 -4.98 16.41
N PRO A 57 -10.00 -5.77 17.42
CA PRO A 57 -10.24 -7.18 17.23
C PRO A 57 -11.50 -7.49 16.43
N ALA A 58 -11.54 -8.70 15.86
CA ALA A 58 -12.67 -9.29 15.19
C ALA A 58 -14.01 -9.14 15.94
N LEU A 59 -13.97 -8.86 17.23
CA LEU A 59 -15.15 -8.60 18.05
C LEU A 59 -15.96 -7.38 17.59
N GLN A 60 -15.32 -6.35 17.01
CA GLN A 60 -16.05 -5.20 16.47
C GLN A 60 -16.69 -5.53 15.13
N ASP A 61 -16.03 -6.31 14.29
CA ASP A 61 -16.60 -6.76 13.01
C ASP A 61 -17.79 -7.66 13.24
N GLU A 62 -17.75 -8.53 14.24
CA GLU A 62 -18.87 -9.37 14.63
C GLU A 62 -20.05 -8.54 15.16
N ALA A 63 -19.77 -7.53 15.96
CA ALA A 63 -20.79 -6.64 16.52
C ALA A 63 -21.50 -5.81 15.43
N ASP A 64 -20.77 -5.43 14.39
CA ASP A 64 -21.31 -4.67 13.24
C ASP A 64 -21.82 -5.59 12.13
N GLY A 65 -21.87 -6.90 12.36
CA GLY A 65 -22.33 -7.86 11.37
C GLY A 65 -21.37 -8.08 10.21
N GLY A 66 -20.09 -7.73 10.39
CA GLY A 66 -19.05 -7.85 9.37
C GLY A 66 -19.09 -6.78 8.28
N ASN A 67 -20.05 -5.87 8.32
CA ASN A 67 -20.21 -4.83 7.29
C ASN A 67 -19.07 -3.84 7.24
N ARG A 68 -18.48 -3.54 8.40
CA ARG A 68 -17.37 -2.58 8.50
C ARG A 68 -16.13 -3.06 7.76
N GLY A 69 -15.76 -4.32 7.94
CA GLY A 69 -14.62 -4.91 7.25
C GLY A 69 -14.82 -4.95 5.74
N ARG A 70 -16.03 -5.26 5.29
CA ARG A 70 -16.38 -5.28 3.88
C ARG A 70 -16.27 -3.88 3.26
N ASP A 71 -16.80 -2.85 3.93
CA ASP A 71 -16.73 -1.47 3.45
C ASP A 71 -15.28 -0.99 3.37
N ASP A 72 -14.45 -1.36 4.33
CA ASP A 72 -13.03 -1.01 4.32
C ASP A 72 -12.30 -1.65 3.12
N VAL A 73 -12.59 -2.92 2.84
CA VAL A 73 -12.02 -3.61 1.66
C VAL A 73 -12.50 -2.92 0.37
N GLU A 74 -13.78 -2.61 0.26
CA GLU A 74 -14.32 -1.92 -0.91
C GLU A 74 -13.67 -0.55 -1.10
N ALA A 75 -13.49 0.21 -0.02
CA ALA A 75 -12.83 1.50 -0.07
C ALA A 75 -11.38 1.38 -0.54
N LEU A 76 -10.64 0.39 -0.04
CA LEU A 76 -9.25 0.15 -0.44
C LEU A 76 -9.16 -0.25 -1.92
N CYS A 77 -10.15 -0.97 -2.44
CA CYS A 77 -10.19 -1.32 -3.86
C CYS A 77 -10.33 -0.09 -4.77
N THR A 78 -10.91 1.00 -4.27
CA THR A 78 -11.12 2.22 -5.06
C THR A 78 -9.99 3.22 -4.96
N VAL A 79 -8.94 2.94 -4.19
CA VAL A 79 -7.86 3.89 -3.94
C VAL A 79 -7.19 4.40 -5.23
N CYS A 80 -7.08 3.56 -6.24
CA CYS A 80 -6.52 3.90 -7.55
C CYS A 80 -7.59 4.04 -8.63
N GLU A 81 -8.85 4.22 -8.28
CA GLU A 81 -9.94 4.48 -9.21
C GLU A 81 -10.32 5.96 -9.21
N GLU A 82 -10.91 6.43 -10.30
CA GLU A 82 -11.32 7.84 -10.41
C GLU A 82 -12.28 8.23 -9.31
N THR A 83 -13.28 7.39 -9.04
CA THR A 83 -14.26 7.62 -7.98
C THR A 83 -13.87 6.85 -6.72
N LEU A 84 -13.51 7.61 -5.69
CA LEU A 84 -13.18 7.05 -4.38
C LEU A 84 -14.45 6.63 -3.66
N HIS A 85 -14.38 5.56 -2.88
CA HIS A 85 -15.50 5.10 -2.06
C HIS A 85 -15.93 6.21 -1.09
N PRO A 86 -17.26 6.42 -0.85
CA PRO A 86 -17.74 7.50 0.01
C PRO A 86 -17.21 7.50 1.44
N ARG A 87 -16.84 6.35 1.98
CA ARG A 87 -16.24 6.26 3.32
C ARG A 87 -14.82 6.81 3.39
N GLY A 88 -14.17 7.01 2.24
CA GLY A 88 -12.78 7.41 2.18
C GLY A 88 -11.83 6.25 2.52
N LEU A 89 -10.59 6.57 2.81
CA LEU A 89 -9.53 5.59 3.02
C LEU A 89 -9.08 5.63 4.48
N ARG A 90 -9.34 4.55 5.20
CA ARG A 90 -8.96 4.42 6.59
C ARG A 90 -8.05 3.21 6.80
N LEU A 91 -6.88 3.45 7.39
CA LEU A 91 -5.89 2.41 7.68
C LEU A 91 -5.42 2.57 9.12
N ALA A 92 -5.53 1.52 9.90
CA ALA A 92 -5.07 1.50 11.30
C ALA A 92 -5.60 2.68 12.13
N GLY A 93 -6.88 3.00 11.98
CA GLY A 93 -7.51 4.09 12.71
C GLY A 93 -7.23 5.49 12.18
N VAL A 94 -6.47 5.60 11.09
CA VAL A 94 -6.08 6.87 10.48
C VAL A 94 -6.84 7.09 9.18
N ASP A 95 -7.45 8.27 9.05
CA ASP A 95 -8.14 8.66 7.82
C ASP A 95 -7.15 9.32 6.86
N TRP A 96 -6.96 8.68 5.70
CA TRP A 96 -6.07 9.18 4.65
C TRP A 96 -6.88 9.89 3.57
N ARG A 97 -6.37 11.01 3.10
CA ARG A 97 -6.99 11.76 2.01
C ARG A 97 -6.19 11.55 0.73
N ARG A 98 -6.87 11.22 -0.36
CA ARG A 98 -6.21 11.12 -1.67
C ARG A 98 -6.01 12.52 -2.25
N GLU A 99 -4.76 12.91 -2.46
CA GLU A 99 -4.42 14.19 -3.08
C GLU A 99 -4.33 14.12 -4.59
N SER A 100 -3.82 13.01 -5.12
CA SER A 100 -3.62 12.85 -6.56
C SER A 100 -3.80 11.41 -7.01
N LEU A 101 -4.12 11.27 -8.28
CA LEU A 101 -4.20 9.98 -8.97
C LEU A 101 -3.58 10.16 -10.34
N GLU A 102 -2.58 9.36 -10.66
CA GLU A 102 -1.88 9.39 -11.93
C GLU A 102 -1.96 8.05 -12.63
N ARG A 103 -1.97 8.08 -13.96
CA ARG A 103 -1.71 6.91 -14.79
C ARG A 103 -0.30 7.01 -15.31
N VAL A 104 0.46 5.95 -15.14
CA VAL A 104 1.84 5.88 -15.60
C VAL A 104 1.96 4.68 -16.54
N THR A 105 2.51 4.91 -17.74
CA THR A 105 2.79 3.80 -18.66
C THR A 105 4.18 3.27 -18.38
N ASP A 106 4.27 1.98 -18.05
CA ASP A 106 5.56 1.34 -17.85
C ASP A 106 6.31 1.24 -19.17
N ALA A 107 7.51 1.82 -19.22
CA ALA A 107 8.33 1.88 -20.43
C ALA A 107 8.80 0.50 -20.90
N VAL A 108 8.91 -0.47 -20.01
CA VAL A 108 9.41 -1.81 -20.32
C VAL A 108 8.28 -2.72 -20.81
N THR A 109 7.17 -2.76 -20.09
CA THR A 109 6.05 -3.67 -20.40
C THR A 109 4.95 -3.04 -21.24
N GLY A 110 4.92 -1.70 -21.34
CA GLY A 110 3.83 -0.97 -21.96
C GLY A 110 2.52 -0.99 -21.19
N THR A 111 2.54 -1.52 -19.98
CA THR A 111 1.35 -1.67 -19.13
C THR A 111 1.04 -0.36 -18.42
N GLU A 112 -0.25 -0.04 -18.30
CA GLU A 112 -0.67 1.10 -17.49
C GLU A 112 -0.65 0.74 -16.00
N LEU A 113 -0.02 1.59 -15.21
CA LEU A 113 0.04 1.50 -13.76
C LEU A 113 -0.70 2.70 -13.18
N TYR A 114 -1.34 2.50 -12.06
CA TYR A 114 -2.05 3.58 -11.37
C TYR A 114 -1.30 3.93 -10.10
N LEU A 115 -1.14 5.23 -9.86
CA LEU A 115 -0.40 5.76 -8.72
C LEU A 115 -1.24 6.81 -8.01
N ALA A 116 -1.52 6.59 -6.74
CA ALA A 116 -2.23 7.55 -5.89
C ALA A 116 -1.32 8.07 -4.78
N LEU A 117 -1.47 9.34 -4.45
CA LEU A 117 -0.82 9.94 -3.29
C LEU A 117 -1.87 10.18 -2.21
N LEU A 118 -1.63 9.61 -1.04
CA LEU A 118 -2.45 9.79 0.14
C LEU A 118 -1.73 10.66 1.15
N ARG A 119 -2.49 11.49 1.86
CA ARG A 119 -1.97 12.37 2.91
C ARG A 119 -2.75 12.21 4.20
N ASP A 120 -2.01 12.26 5.30
CA ASP A 120 -2.54 12.42 6.65
C ASP A 120 -1.64 13.42 7.36
N GLY A 121 -2.10 14.67 7.49
CA GLY A 121 -1.27 15.73 8.05
C GLY A 121 0.04 15.87 7.28
N SER A 122 1.15 15.61 7.95
CA SER A 122 2.49 15.67 7.36
C SER A 122 2.94 14.35 6.72
N ARG A 123 2.22 13.27 6.97
CA ARG A 123 2.60 11.95 6.44
C ARG A 123 2.10 11.74 5.02
N SER A 124 2.90 11.04 4.22
CA SER A 124 2.57 10.70 2.84
C SER A 124 2.61 9.20 2.65
N MET A 125 1.74 8.71 1.79
CA MET A 125 1.70 7.31 1.41
C MET A 125 1.43 7.22 -0.09
N TRP A 126 2.27 6.49 -0.81
CA TRP A 126 2.04 6.16 -2.21
C TRP A 126 1.32 4.84 -2.31
N VAL A 127 0.37 4.76 -3.22
CA VAL A 127 -0.30 3.50 -3.54
C VAL A 127 -0.18 3.27 -5.03
N VAL A 128 0.40 2.16 -5.41
CA VAL A 128 0.51 1.74 -6.81
C VAL A 128 -0.36 0.51 -7.03
N ARG A 129 -0.97 0.43 -8.20
CA ARG A 129 -1.85 -0.67 -8.56
C ARG A 129 -1.45 -1.25 -9.90
N THR A 130 -1.31 -2.59 -9.95
CA THR A 130 -1.10 -3.30 -11.20
C THR A 130 -2.42 -3.49 -11.95
N ARG A 131 -2.33 -3.87 -13.22
CA ARG A 131 -3.49 -4.18 -14.06
C ARG A 131 -4.36 -5.29 -13.47
N GLN A 132 -3.76 -6.26 -12.79
CA GLN A 132 -4.47 -7.37 -12.18
C GLN A 132 -5.08 -7.04 -10.81
N GLY A 133 -4.88 -5.81 -10.34
CA GLY A 133 -5.51 -5.33 -9.12
C GLY A 133 -4.70 -5.55 -7.84
N VAL A 134 -3.42 -5.83 -7.94
CA VAL A 134 -2.54 -5.87 -6.77
C VAL A 134 -2.13 -4.45 -6.42
N CYS A 135 -2.45 -4.00 -5.21
CA CYS A 135 -2.11 -2.68 -4.70
C CYS A 135 -0.94 -2.78 -3.72
N THR A 136 0.03 -1.91 -3.87
CA THR A 136 1.15 -1.79 -2.92
C THR A 136 1.07 -0.44 -2.26
N PHE A 137 0.96 -0.45 -0.93
CA PHE A 137 0.91 0.74 -0.09
C PHE A 137 2.32 1.00 0.44
N VAL A 138 2.85 2.20 0.18
CA VAL A 138 4.22 2.56 0.53
C VAL A 138 4.20 3.81 1.42
N LEU A 139 4.43 3.61 2.71
CA LEU A 139 4.45 4.71 3.69
C LEU A 139 5.82 5.40 3.61
N VAL A 140 5.81 6.70 3.33
CA VAL A 140 7.04 7.50 3.24
C VAL A 140 7.61 7.75 4.63
N ASP A 141 8.92 7.64 4.76
CA ASP A 141 9.61 7.96 6.00
C ASP A 141 9.96 9.44 6.07
N GLY A 142 9.42 10.11 7.09
CA GLY A 142 9.67 11.53 7.30
C GLY A 142 8.81 12.44 6.44
N GLU A 143 9.10 13.73 6.51
CA GLU A 143 8.31 14.79 5.88
C GLU A 143 9.02 15.45 4.71
N THR A 144 10.22 15.00 4.36
CA THR A 144 11.00 15.64 3.32
C THR A 144 10.48 15.27 1.93
N GLU A 145 10.48 16.26 1.04
CA GLU A 145 10.07 16.09 -0.34
C GLU A 145 10.97 15.08 -1.08
N GLY A 146 12.26 15.03 -0.72
CA GLY A 146 13.21 14.08 -1.29
C GLY A 146 12.84 12.64 -1.00
N HIS A 147 12.42 12.33 0.22
CA HIS A 147 11.96 10.99 0.60
C HIS A 147 10.69 10.61 -0.14
N ALA A 148 9.74 11.53 -0.28
CA ALA A 148 8.51 11.27 -1.01
C ALA A 148 8.79 10.96 -2.48
N THR A 149 9.70 11.68 -3.12
CA THR A 149 10.10 11.45 -4.51
C THR A 149 10.80 10.11 -4.69
N GLU A 150 11.72 9.78 -3.79
CA GLU A 150 12.42 8.48 -3.83
C GLU A 150 11.47 7.31 -3.59
N ALA A 151 10.58 7.44 -2.62
CA ALA A 151 9.55 6.41 -2.34
C ALA A 151 8.63 6.21 -3.55
N ARG A 152 8.27 7.29 -4.26
CA ARG A 152 7.49 7.21 -5.49
C ARG A 152 8.20 6.37 -6.55
N SER A 153 9.47 6.64 -6.78
CA SER A 153 10.27 5.89 -7.75
C SER A 153 10.37 4.42 -7.38
N LEU A 154 10.63 4.12 -6.11
CA LEU A 154 10.70 2.75 -5.62
C LEU A 154 9.36 2.02 -5.77
N ALA A 155 8.26 2.70 -5.48
CA ALA A 155 6.92 2.12 -5.62
C ALA A 155 6.61 1.78 -7.08
N LEU A 156 6.94 2.67 -8.02
CA LEU A 156 6.74 2.44 -9.45
C LEU A 156 7.63 1.31 -9.97
N ASP A 157 8.88 1.25 -9.55
CA ASP A 157 9.81 0.18 -9.93
C ASP A 157 9.30 -1.17 -9.43
N PHE A 158 8.78 -1.22 -8.22
CA PHE A 158 8.19 -2.44 -7.67
C PHE A 158 6.95 -2.87 -8.44
N ASP A 159 6.08 -1.93 -8.78
CA ASP A 159 4.86 -2.22 -9.54
C ASP A 159 5.19 -2.72 -10.95
N SER A 160 6.20 -2.12 -11.57
CA SER A 160 6.74 -2.58 -12.86
C SER A 160 7.27 -4.02 -12.77
N PHE A 161 7.97 -4.34 -11.69
CA PHE A 161 8.43 -5.69 -11.41
C PHE A 161 7.26 -6.67 -11.32
N LEU A 162 6.21 -6.32 -10.57
CA LEU A 162 5.02 -7.16 -10.44
C LEU A 162 4.33 -7.36 -11.79
N ALA A 163 4.19 -6.30 -12.59
CA ALA A 163 3.60 -6.39 -13.92
C ALA A 163 4.40 -7.34 -14.82
N GLY A 164 5.72 -7.32 -14.71
CA GLY A 164 6.60 -8.25 -15.43
C GLY A 164 6.46 -9.70 -14.97
N GLN A 165 5.97 -9.94 -13.77
CA GLN A 165 5.69 -11.27 -13.23
C GLN A 165 4.27 -11.75 -13.52
N GLY A 166 3.45 -10.94 -14.20
CA GLY A 166 2.09 -11.30 -14.58
C GLY A 166 0.98 -10.85 -13.64
N TYR A 167 1.28 -9.96 -12.69
CA TYR A 167 0.30 -9.39 -11.76
C TYR A 167 -0.41 -8.16 -12.30
#